data_6ef9e49afd2a8faa409112269192bd00
#
_entry.id   6ef9e49afd2a8faa409112269192bd00
#
_cell.length_a   1.000
_cell.length_b   1.000
_cell.length_c   1.000
_cell.angle_alpha   90.00
_cell.angle_beta   90.00
_cell.angle_gamma   90.00
#
_symmetry.space_group_name_H-M   'P 1'
#
loop_
_entity.id
_entity.type
_entity.pdbx_description
1 polymer ?
#
loop_
_entity_poly.entity_id
_entity_poly.type
_entity_poly.pdbx_seq_one_letter_code
_entity_poly.pdbx_strand_id
1 'polypeptide(L)'
;PPLLLSSLMLPALRQAGERFHAVAANLLAMQALIKAELHRRAHGTYPERLENLPADPFNGEPLRYRHGVCHFTVTIAEWNETSRQWRVVRQARTGPGLQAWSVGPDLVDDDNTNPLEPDAERRSDDIRALMRLK
;
A
#
# COMPACT_ATOMS: atom_id res chain seq x y z
N PRO A 1 -27.07 -22.02 -23.71
CA PRO A 1 -27.70 -21.92 -22.39
C PRO A 1 -27.21 -20.66 -21.66
N PRO A 2 -28.11 -19.87 -21.10
CA PRO A 2 -27.76 -18.58 -20.43
C PRO A 2 -26.78 -18.72 -19.26
N LEU A 3 -26.61 -19.91 -18.69
CA LEU A 3 -25.73 -20.21 -17.58
C LEU A 3 -24.23 -20.13 -17.92
N LEU A 4 -23.85 -20.33 -19.20
CA LEU A 4 -22.44 -20.27 -19.62
C LEU A 4 -21.92 -18.83 -19.66
N LEU A 5 -22.75 -17.88 -20.08
CA LEU A 5 -22.38 -16.46 -20.10
C LEU A 5 -22.22 -15.91 -18.68
N SER A 6 -23.11 -16.28 -17.78
CA SER A 6 -23.01 -15.83 -16.38
C SER A 6 -21.77 -16.40 -15.68
N SER A 7 -21.41 -17.66 -15.93
CA SER A 7 -20.22 -18.26 -15.32
C SER A 7 -18.89 -17.65 -15.80
N LEU A 8 -18.87 -17.11 -17.02
CA LEU A 8 -17.71 -16.40 -17.58
C LEU A 8 -17.66 -14.93 -17.15
N MET A 9 -18.81 -14.27 -16.96
CA MET A 9 -18.86 -12.85 -16.62
C MET A 9 -18.65 -12.58 -15.12
N LEU A 10 -19.08 -13.48 -14.23
CA LEU A 10 -18.96 -13.31 -12.79
C LEU A 10 -17.50 -13.12 -12.32
N PRO A 11 -16.51 -13.93 -12.77
CA PRO A 11 -15.12 -13.72 -12.39
C PRO A 11 -14.57 -12.37 -12.88
N ALA A 12 -14.94 -11.94 -14.08
CA ALA A 12 -14.49 -10.67 -14.65
C ALA A 12 -15.07 -9.47 -13.88
N LEU A 13 -16.35 -9.53 -13.51
CA LEU A 13 -17.00 -8.49 -12.70
C LEU A 13 -16.41 -8.42 -11.28
N ARG A 14 -16.14 -9.57 -10.68
CA ARG A 14 -15.46 -9.62 -9.37
C ARG A 14 -14.09 -8.97 -9.44
N GLN A 15 -13.28 -9.33 -10.43
CA GLN A 15 -11.94 -8.77 -10.61
C GLN A 15 -11.99 -7.25 -10.89
N ALA A 16 -12.97 -6.77 -11.64
CA ALA A 16 -13.17 -5.35 -11.85
C ALA A 16 -13.53 -4.64 -10.54
N GLY A 17 -14.43 -5.21 -9.72
CA GLY A 17 -14.78 -4.68 -8.41
C GLY A 17 -13.57 -4.57 -7.47
N GLU A 18 -12.75 -5.62 -7.38
CA GLU A 18 -11.53 -5.62 -6.57
C GLU A 18 -10.54 -4.52 -7.01
N ARG A 19 -10.39 -4.30 -8.31
CA ARG A 19 -9.55 -3.22 -8.85
C ARG A 19 -10.09 -1.83 -8.49
N PHE A 20 -11.39 -1.62 -8.54
CA PHE A 20 -12.01 -0.37 -8.11
C PHE A 20 -11.77 -0.10 -6.63
N HIS A 21 -11.94 -1.11 -5.78
CA HIS A 21 -11.65 -0.99 -4.35
C HIS A 21 -10.17 -0.70 -4.09
N ALA A 22 -9.26 -1.33 -4.84
CA ALA A 22 -7.83 -1.08 -4.72
C ALA A 22 -7.46 0.36 -5.06
N VAL A 23 -8.02 0.92 -6.13
CA VAL A 23 -7.80 2.33 -6.50
C VAL A 23 -8.39 3.26 -5.44
N ALA A 24 -9.59 2.98 -4.96
CA ALA A 24 -10.23 3.77 -3.90
C ALA A 24 -9.40 3.72 -2.61
N ALA A 25 -8.92 2.55 -2.18
CA ALA A 25 -8.07 2.38 -1.02
C ALA A 25 -6.77 3.19 -1.12
N ASN A 26 -6.12 3.18 -2.29
CA ASN A 26 -4.91 3.97 -2.53
C ASN A 26 -5.18 5.48 -2.40
N LEU A 27 -6.24 5.98 -3.01
CA LEU A 27 -6.62 7.39 -2.92
C LEU A 27 -6.94 7.81 -1.48
N LEU A 28 -7.66 6.98 -0.73
CA LEU A 28 -7.98 7.23 0.67
C LEU A 28 -6.74 7.19 1.56
N ALA A 29 -5.80 6.28 1.30
CA ALA A 29 -4.51 6.24 1.99
C ALA A 29 -3.68 7.51 1.70
N MET A 30 -3.67 7.98 0.46
CA MET A 30 -3.02 9.26 0.11
C MET A 30 -3.69 10.45 0.80
N GLN A 31 -5.02 10.49 0.92
CA GLN A 31 -5.73 11.51 1.67
C GLN A 31 -5.34 11.53 3.15
N ALA A 32 -5.14 10.35 3.76
CA ALA A 32 -4.65 10.26 5.13
C ALA A 32 -3.26 10.90 5.30
N LEU A 33 -2.34 10.65 4.36
CA LEU A 33 -1.02 11.29 4.38
C LEU A 33 -1.08 12.81 4.17
N ILE A 34 -1.98 13.29 3.32
CA ILE A 34 -2.23 14.74 3.14
C ILE A 34 -2.73 15.36 4.45
N LYS A 35 -3.66 14.71 5.15
CA LYS A 35 -4.11 15.17 6.49
C LYS A 35 -2.95 15.26 7.48
N ALA A 36 -2.05 14.28 7.49
CA ALA A 36 -0.86 14.29 8.35
C ALA A 36 0.06 15.48 8.01
N GLU A 37 0.27 15.77 6.73
CA GLU A 37 1.07 16.92 6.29
C GLU A 37 0.40 18.26 6.67
N LEU A 38 -0.92 18.37 6.52
CA LEU A 38 -1.65 19.57 6.97
C LEU A 38 -1.53 19.77 8.48
N HIS A 39 -1.61 18.69 9.26
CA HIS A 39 -1.38 18.74 10.70
C HIS A 39 0.03 19.26 11.01
N ARG A 40 1.06 18.75 10.34
CA ARG A 40 2.43 19.21 10.51
C ARG A 40 2.57 20.70 10.20
N ARG A 41 1.93 21.19 9.14
CA ARG A 41 1.96 22.62 8.79
C ARG A 41 1.32 23.50 9.84
N ALA A 42 0.27 23.02 10.50
CA ALA A 42 -0.45 23.75 11.52
C ALA A 42 0.24 23.69 12.89
N HIS A 43 0.89 22.56 13.23
CA HIS A 43 1.38 22.29 14.59
C HIS A 43 2.91 22.07 14.66
N GLY A 44 3.60 22.04 13.53
CA GLY A 44 5.05 21.86 13.44
C GLY A 44 5.55 20.41 13.45
N THR A 45 4.69 19.46 13.84
CA THR A 45 5.03 18.03 13.95
C THR A 45 4.00 17.15 13.27
N TYR A 46 4.42 15.97 12.81
CA TYR A 46 3.49 14.97 12.32
C TYR A 46 2.74 14.33 13.48
N PRO A 47 1.45 14.02 13.32
CA PRO A 47 0.68 13.37 14.37
C PRO A 47 1.13 11.91 14.54
N GLU A 48 1.17 11.41 15.77
CA GLU A 48 1.39 9.99 16.05
C GLU A 48 0.17 9.15 15.66
N ARG A 49 -1.01 9.74 15.76
CA ARG A 49 -2.29 9.14 15.37
C ARG A 49 -3.12 10.14 14.58
N LEU A 50 -3.84 9.65 13.60
CA LEU A 50 -4.80 10.43 12.85
C LEU A 50 -6.22 10.05 13.29
N GLU A 51 -6.98 11.06 13.69
CA GLU A 51 -8.41 10.91 13.93
C GLU A 51 -9.20 10.99 12.62
N ASN A 52 -10.38 10.36 12.61
CA ASN A 52 -11.29 10.40 11.48
C ASN A 52 -10.63 9.94 10.17
N LEU A 53 -9.91 8.82 10.22
CA LEU A 53 -9.44 8.15 9.03
C LEU A 53 -10.63 7.68 8.18
N PRO A 54 -10.52 7.74 6.84
CA PRO A 54 -11.55 7.19 5.98
C PRO A 54 -11.73 5.69 6.22
N ALA A 55 -12.93 5.20 5.94
CA ALA A 55 -13.19 3.76 6.00
C ALA A 55 -12.48 3.05 4.85
N ASP A 56 -11.89 1.91 5.17
CA ASP A 56 -11.29 1.01 4.21
C ASP A 56 -12.38 0.39 3.31
N PRO A 57 -12.27 0.52 1.98
CA PRO A 57 -13.29 0.00 1.07
C PRO A 57 -13.43 -1.52 1.10
N PHE A 58 -12.47 -2.26 1.66
CA PHE A 58 -12.54 -3.72 1.73
C PHE A 58 -13.27 -4.24 2.96
N ASN A 59 -13.05 -3.66 4.14
CA ASN A 59 -13.63 -4.14 5.38
C ASN A 59 -14.52 -3.14 6.12
N GLY A 60 -14.58 -1.88 5.67
CA GLY A 60 -15.37 -0.81 6.30
C GLY A 60 -14.78 -0.24 7.59
N GLU A 61 -13.67 -0.79 8.08
CA GLU A 61 -12.92 -0.30 9.23
C GLU A 61 -12.11 0.94 8.85
N PRO A 62 -11.68 1.78 9.81
CA PRO A 62 -10.76 2.88 9.48
C PRO A 62 -9.46 2.37 8.88
N LEU A 63 -8.92 3.07 7.88
CA LEU A 63 -7.59 2.80 7.35
C LEU A 63 -6.54 2.78 8.47
N ARG A 64 -5.47 2.05 8.26
CA ARG A 64 -4.32 2.03 9.17
C ARG A 64 -3.42 3.23 8.89
N TYR A 65 -2.77 3.73 9.94
CA TYR A 65 -1.81 4.83 9.85
C TYR A 65 -0.65 4.60 10.81
N ARG A 66 0.55 4.91 10.35
CA ARG A 66 1.78 4.85 11.15
C ARG A 66 2.66 6.05 10.87
N HIS A 67 3.14 6.66 11.95
CA HIS A 67 4.25 7.61 11.94
C HIS A 67 5.44 6.95 12.63
N GLY A 68 6.59 6.88 11.98
CA GLY A 68 7.80 6.27 12.57
C GLY A 68 8.59 5.46 11.56
N VAL A 69 9.07 4.30 11.99
CA VAL A 69 9.81 3.40 11.10
C VAL A 69 8.84 2.72 10.13
N CYS A 70 9.08 2.97 8.86
CA CYS A 70 8.29 2.41 7.77
C CYS A 70 9.17 1.50 6.90
N HIS A 71 8.55 0.46 6.35
CA HIS A 71 9.17 -0.42 5.36
C HIS A 71 8.79 0.05 3.95
N PHE A 72 9.77 0.14 3.07
CA PHE A 72 9.54 0.56 1.69
C PHE A 72 10.51 -0.10 0.73
N THR A 73 10.12 -0.16 -0.52
CA THR A 73 10.96 -0.66 -1.61
C THR A 73 11.52 0.49 -2.40
N VAL A 74 12.83 0.50 -2.61
CA VAL A 74 13.49 1.40 -3.55
C VAL A 74 13.86 0.62 -4.80
N THR A 75 13.65 1.27 -5.95
CA THR A 75 14.10 0.75 -7.23
C THR A 75 15.39 1.45 -7.59
N ILE A 76 16.46 0.71 -7.75
CA ILE A 76 17.78 1.24 -8.11
C ILE A 76 18.24 0.60 -9.43
N ALA A 77 19.02 1.37 -10.20
CA ALA A 77 19.72 0.82 -11.32
C ALA A 77 21.14 0.45 -10.89
N GLU A 78 21.52 -0.80 -11.08
CA GLU A 78 22.85 -1.31 -10.81
C GLU A 78 23.54 -1.70 -12.12
N TRP A 79 24.81 -1.34 -12.25
CA TRP A 79 25.63 -1.82 -13.33
C TRP A 79 26.13 -3.24 -13.04
N ASN A 80 25.86 -4.16 -13.95
CA ASN A 80 26.39 -5.51 -13.84
C ASN A 80 27.64 -5.65 -14.69
N GLU A 81 28.80 -5.76 -14.04
CA GLU A 81 30.11 -5.84 -14.70
C GLU A 81 30.23 -7.09 -15.60
N THR A 82 29.66 -8.20 -15.21
CA THR A 82 29.75 -9.45 -15.96
C THR A 82 28.97 -9.41 -17.27
N SER A 83 27.72 -8.92 -17.21
CA SER A 83 26.85 -8.80 -18.39
C SER A 83 27.01 -7.48 -19.14
N ARG A 84 27.74 -6.51 -18.58
CA ARG A 84 27.90 -5.14 -19.08
C ARG A 84 26.56 -4.46 -19.42
N GLN A 85 25.61 -4.62 -18.53
CA GLN A 85 24.26 -4.06 -18.67
C GLN A 85 23.76 -3.46 -17.37
N TRP A 86 22.94 -2.43 -17.48
CA TRP A 86 22.15 -1.93 -16.36
C TRP A 86 21.04 -2.89 -16.05
N ARG A 87 20.89 -3.22 -14.76
CA ARG A 87 19.73 -3.96 -14.27
C ARG A 87 18.98 -3.12 -13.26
N VAL A 88 17.68 -3.30 -13.26
CA VAL A 88 16.79 -2.70 -12.24
C VAL A 88 16.65 -3.67 -11.09
N VAL A 89 17.04 -3.25 -9.91
CA VAL A 89 16.97 -4.05 -8.68
C VAL A 89 16.02 -3.37 -7.70
N ARG A 90 15.17 -4.17 -7.10
CA ARG A 90 14.31 -3.72 -6.00
C ARG A 90 14.94 -4.11 -4.68
N GLN A 91 15.14 -3.14 -3.81
CA GLN A 91 15.71 -3.37 -2.48
C GLN A 91 14.72 -2.93 -1.41
N ALA A 92 14.56 -3.79 -0.42
CA ALA A 92 13.86 -3.45 0.81
C ALA A 92 14.69 -2.45 1.63
N ARG A 93 14.03 -1.44 2.15
CA ARG A 93 14.62 -0.41 3.00
C ARG A 93 13.68 -0.12 4.16
N THR A 94 14.26 0.32 5.26
CA THR A 94 13.53 0.88 6.40
C THR A 94 14.01 2.28 6.67
N GLY A 95 13.13 3.11 7.18
CA GLY A 95 13.50 4.49 7.54
C GLY A 95 12.32 5.27 8.08
N PRO A 96 12.56 6.49 8.57
CA PRO A 96 11.50 7.34 9.07
C PRO A 96 10.52 7.69 7.97
N GLY A 97 9.23 7.64 8.29
CA GLY A 97 8.17 7.92 7.33
C GLY A 97 6.80 7.99 7.94
N LEU A 98 5.86 8.29 7.07
CA LEU A 98 4.43 8.18 7.31
C LEU A 98 3.88 7.13 6.36
N GLN A 99 2.99 6.30 6.87
CA GLN A 99 2.39 5.23 6.11
C GLN A 99 0.92 5.14 6.41
N ALA A 100 0.11 5.01 5.38
CA ALA A 100 -1.31 4.72 5.49
C ALA A 100 -1.64 3.56 4.56
N TRP A 101 -2.45 2.61 5.04
CA TRP A 101 -2.76 1.41 4.25
C TRP A 101 -4.15 0.86 4.54
N SER A 102 -4.63 0.10 3.57
CA SER A 102 -5.82 -0.75 3.59
C SER A 102 -5.38 -2.20 3.74
N VAL A 103 -6.18 -3.02 4.38
CA VAL A 103 -5.91 -4.47 4.52
C VAL A 103 -6.00 -5.25 3.22
N GLY A 104 -6.50 -4.62 2.14
CA GLY A 104 -6.58 -5.30 0.84
C GLY A 104 -7.70 -6.34 0.73
N PRO A 105 -7.71 -7.09 -0.39
CA PRO A 105 -8.81 -8.00 -0.72
C PRO A 105 -8.88 -9.28 0.11
N ASP A 106 -7.81 -9.69 0.76
CA ASP A 106 -7.78 -10.88 1.62
C ASP A 106 -8.27 -10.58 3.04
N LEU A 107 -8.50 -9.31 3.38
CA LEU A 107 -8.96 -8.81 4.67
C LEU A 107 -8.01 -9.11 5.84
N VAL A 108 -6.75 -9.41 5.54
CA VAL A 108 -5.71 -9.67 6.52
C VAL A 108 -4.79 -8.46 6.62
N ASP A 109 -4.63 -7.94 7.83
CA ASP A 109 -3.67 -6.87 8.10
C ASP A 109 -2.27 -7.48 8.28
N ASP A 110 -1.47 -7.45 7.23
CA ASP A 110 -0.08 -7.92 7.27
C ASP A 110 0.87 -6.92 7.96
N ASP A 111 0.30 -5.94 8.67
CA ASP A 111 1.04 -4.85 9.33
C ASP A 111 1.98 -4.11 8.36
N ASN A 112 1.62 -4.16 7.08
CA ASN A 112 2.39 -3.59 5.99
C ASN A 112 3.86 -4.05 5.99
N THR A 113 4.07 -5.33 6.25
CA THR A 113 5.38 -5.97 6.19
C THR A 113 5.93 -5.92 4.76
N ASN A 114 7.24 -5.94 4.65
CA ASN A 114 7.91 -5.78 3.37
C ASN A 114 7.73 -7.02 2.47
N PRO A 115 7.10 -6.88 1.29
CA PRO A 115 6.87 -8.01 0.40
C PRO A 115 8.15 -8.61 -0.22
N LEU A 116 9.33 -8.05 0.08
CA LEU A 116 10.61 -8.54 -0.41
C LEU A 116 11.39 -9.38 0.60
N GLU A 117 10.83 -9.65 1.77
CA GLU A 117 11.45 -10.64 2.65
C GLU A 117 11.40 -12.02 2.00
N PRO A 118 12.54 -12.73 1.91
CA PRO A 118 12.62 -14.01 1.20
C PRO A 118 11.73 -15.11 1.79
N ASP A 119 11.32 -14.97 3.06
CA ASP A 119 10.45 -15.93 3.75
C ASP A 119 8.95 -15.57 3.65
N ALA A 120 8.60 -14.48 2.98
CA ALA A 120 7.22 -14.11 2.76
C ALA A 120 6.62 -15.00 1.66
N GLU A 121 6.19 -16.20 2.03
CA GLU A 121 5.31 -17.04 1.18
C GLU A 121 3.99 -16.34 0.83
N ARG A 122 3.65 -15.28 1.57
CA ARG A 122 2.55 -14.36 1.29
C ARG A 122 3.10 -13.00 0.90
N ARG A 123 2.80 -12.58 -0.31
CA ARG A 123 2.90 -11.17 -0.68
C ARG A 123 1.84 -10.42 0.12
N SER A 124 2.25 -9.37 0.82
CA SER A 124 1.28 -8.47 1.43
C SER A 124 0.38 -7.90 0.33
N ASP A 125 -0.90 -8.16 0.43
CA ASP A 125 -1.93 -7.59 -0.44
C ASP A 125 -2.40 -6.21 0.05
N ASP A 126 -1.80 -5.71 1.14
CA ASP A 126 -2.07 -4.40 1.68
C ASP A 126 -1.81 -3.29 0.65
N ILE A 127 -2.78 -2.43 0.48
CA ILE A 127 -2.71 -1.30 -0.44
C ILE A 127 -2.29 -0.07 0.34
N ARG A 128 -1.15 0.50 0.00
CA ARG A 128 -0.49 1.51 0.82
C ARG A 128 -0.11 2.79 0.09
N ALA A 129 -0.11 3.89 0.83
CA ALA A 129 0.59 5.12 0.52
C ALA A 129 1.72 5.34 1.53
N LEU A 130 2.83 5.87 1.07
CA LEU A 130 4.04 6.10 1.86
C LEU A 130 4.61 7.48 1.57
N MET A 131 4.97 8.19 2.65
CA MET A 131 5.77 9.42 2.57
C MET A 131 7.05 9.23 3.40
N ARG A 132 8.21 9.32 2.74
CA ARG A 132 9.52 9.29 3.42
C ARG A 132 9.82 10.65 4.04
N LEU A 133 10.32 10.62 5.27
CA LEU A 133 10.83 11.80 5.95
C LEU A 133 12.35 11.86 5.73
N LYS A 134 12.87 13.06 5.51
CA LYS A 134 14.31 13.31 5.41
C LYS A 134 14.92 13.51 6.77
#